data_3ecf93b7f704f1308d97be2735da54bf
#
_entry.id   3ecf93b7f704f1308d97be2735da54bf
#
_cell.length_a   1.000
_cell.length_b   1.000
_cell.length_c   1.000
_cell.angle_alpha   90.00
_cell.angle_beta   90.00
_cell.angle_gamma   90.00
#
_symmetry.space_group_name_H-M   'P 1'
#
loop_
_entity.id
_entity.type
_entity.pdbx_description
1 polymer ?
#
loop_
_entity_poly.entity_id
_entity_poly.type
_entity_poly.pdbx_seq_one_letter_code
_entity_poly.pdbx_strand_id
1 'polypeptide(L)'
;MNIGDKAPEILGHDENGNEIRLSDFKGRKLVLYFYPKDLTSGCTTEACNLRDNYTKLKELGYEVIGASVDDGKQHLKFIAKNKLPFHLIADTEKTLVEQFGVWGEKKMYGRTYMGTFRTTFIIDENGVIERIISPKEIKVKNHAEQIIGEQK
;
A
#
# COMPACT_ATOMS: atom_id res chain seq x y z
N MET A 1 -4.14 -3.88 -13.22
CA MET A 1 -4.41 -5.14 -12.51
C MET A 1 -5.83 -5.13 -11.96
N ASN A 2 -6.54 -6.23 -12.15
CA ASN A 2 -7.97 -6.30 -11.83
C ASN A 2 -8.27 -7.38 -10.81
N ILE A 3 -9.49 -7.33 -10.26
CA ILE A 3 -9.98 -8.40 -9.39
C ILE A 3 -9.92 -9.72 -10.16
N GLY A 4 -9.39 -10.76 -9.53
CA GLY A 4 -9.17 -12.07 -10.15
C GLY A 4 -7.79 -12.28 -10.73
N ASP A 5 -7.00 -11.21 -10.90
CA ASP A 5 -5.64 -11.32 -11.40
C ASP A 5 -4.69 -11.83 -10.32
N LYS A 6 -3.71 -12.62 -10.73
CA LYS A 6 -2.65 -13.08 -9.85
C LYS A 6 -1.64 -11.95 -9.64
N ALA A 7 -1.33 -11.63 -8.40
CA ALA A 7 -0.31 -10.65 -8.08
C ALA A 7 1.09 -11.20 -8.41
N PRO A 8 2.08 -10.32 -8.72
CA PRO A 8 3.43 -10.79 -9.01
C PRO A 8 4.10 -11.41 -7.77
N GLU A 9 4.96 -12.39 -7.97
CA GLU A 9 5.67 -13.06 -6.87
C GLU A 9 6.63 -12.11 -6.17
N ILE A 10 7.37 -11.30 -6.94
CA ILE A 10 8.28 -10.31 -6.36
C ILE A 10 7.56 -8.98 -6.29
N LEU A 11 7.37 -8.47 -5.07
CA LEU A 11 6.68 -7.20 -4.84
C LEU A 11 7.65 -6.02 -4.76
N GLY A 12 8.94 -6.27 -4.58
CA GLY A 12 9.95 -5.22 -4.53
C GLY A 12 10.85 -5.37 -3.31
N HIS A 13 11.43 -4.24 -2.88
CA HIS A 13 12.33 -4.21 -1.73
C HIS A 13 11.79 -3.26 -0.67
N ASP A 14 11.94 -3.64 0.61
CA ASP A 14 11.47 -2.82 1.72
C ASP A 14 12.43 -1.68 2.04
N GLU A 15 12.17 -0.96 3.14
CA GLU A 15 12.94 0.18 3.60
C GLU A 15 14.40 -0.17 3.93
N ASN A 16 14.71 -1.43 4.15
CA ASN A 16 16.04 -1.92 4.46
C ASN A 16 16.72 -2.60 3.26
N GLY A 17 16.07 -2.62 2.10
CA GLY A 17 16.59 -3.27 0.91
C GLY A 17 16.34 -4.77 0.84
N ASN A 18 15.54 -5.32 1.74
CA ASN A 18 15.18 -6.74 1.74
C ASN A 18 14.05 -7.00 0.74
N GLU A 19 14.18 -8.08 -0.05
CA GLU A 19 13.16 -8.44 -1.02
C GLU A 19 11.88 -8.90 -0.33
N ILE A 20 10.74 -8.38 -0.80
CA ILE A 20 9.42 -8.80 -0.34
C ILE A 20 8.78 -9.66 -1.44
N ARG A 21 8.38 -10.86 -1.07
CA ARG A 21 7.76 -11.83 -1.98
C ARG A 21 6.33 -12.11 -1.57
N LEU A 22 5.49 -12.34 -2.56
CA LEU A 22 4.09 -12.71 -2.32
C LEU A 22 3.99 -13.98 -1.46
N SER A 23 4.89 -14.94 -1.67
CA SER A 23 4.93 -16.18 -0.90
C SER A 23 5.20 -15.98 0.60
N ASP A 24 5.75 -14.82 0.99
CA ASP A 24 5.95 -14.48 2.39
C ASP A 24 4.62 -14.34 3.15
N PHE A 25 3.54 -14.13 2.43
CA PHE A 25 2.20 -13.91 3.00
C PHE A 25 1.25 -15.07 2.73
N LYS A 26 1.77 -16.21 2.30
CA LYS A 26 0.95 -17.39 2.01
C LYS A 26 0.09 -17.77 3.21
N GLY A 27 -1.20 -17.97 2.97
CA GLY A 27 -2.15 -18.29 4.03
C GLY A 27 -2.70 -17.08 4.76
N ARG A 28 -2.29 -15.86 4.37
CA ARG A 28 -2.81 -14.61 4.93
C ARG A 28 -3.23 -13.69 3.80
N LYS A 29 -4.13 -12.76 4.09
CA LYS A 29 -4.51 -11.72 3.15
C LYS A 29 -3.53 -10.56 3.26
N LEU A 30 -3.16 -9.98 2.12
CA LEU A 30 -2.24 -8.85 2.09
C LEU A 30 -3.00 -7.58 1.70
N VAL A 31 -2.88 -6.56 2.56
CA VAL A 31 -3.32 -5.20 2.24
C VAL A 31 -2.11 -4.49 1.65
N LEU A 32 -2.10 -4.34 0.32
CA LEU A 32 -1.05 -3.62 -0.38
C LEU A 32 -1.61 -2.26 -0.77
N TYR A 33 -1.19 -1.21 -0.04
CA TYR A 33 -1.70 0.12 -0.31
C TYR A 33 -0.64 1.00 -0.95
N PHE A 34 -1.01 1.61 -2.06
CA PHE A 34 -0.16 2.56 -2.80
C PHE A 34 -0.51 3.97 -2.38
N TYR A 35 0.50 4.79 -2.11
CA TYR A 35 0.31 6.17 -1.70
C TYR A 35 1.32 7.08 -2.42
N PRO A 36 0.98 8.38 -2.60
CA PRO A 36 1.81 9.26 -3.42
C PRO A 36 3.19 9.57 -2.88
N LYS A 37 3.34 9.89 -1.59
CA LYS A 37 4.63 10.35 -1.09
C LYS A 37 4.72 10.32 0.43
N ASP A 38 5.86 9.86 0.96
CA ASP A 38 6.17 9.88 2.39
C ASP A 38 6.10 11.29 2.96
N LEU A 39 5.71 11.38 4.23
CA LEU A 39 5.74 12.61 5.02
C LEU A 39 4.78 13.72 4.55
N THR A 40 3.87 13.41 3.63
CA THR A 40 2.77 14.31 3.27
C THR A 40 1.60 14.09 4.21
N SER A 41 0.73 15.11 4.38
CA SER A 41 -0.34 15.03 5.38
C SER A 41 -1.34 13.90 5.15
N GLY A 42 -1.83 13.71 3.94
CA GLY A 42 -2.79 12.65 3.62
C GLY A 42 -2.18 11.26 3.78
N CYS A 43 -0.95 11.07 3.33
CA CYS A 43 -0.26 9.79 3.44
C CYS A 43 0.09 9.48 4.90
N THR A 44 0.42 10.48 5.69
CA THR A 44 0.68 10.31 7.13
C THR A 44 -0.62 9.92 7.86
N THR A 45 -1.73 10.58 7.54
CA THR A 45 -3.04 10.25 8.13
C THR A 45 -3.44 8.81 7.82
N GLU A 46 -3.28 8.39 6.59
CA GLU A 46 -3.59 7.02 6.16
C GLU A 46 -2.72 5.99 6.89
N ALA A 47 -1.40 6.22 6.91
CA ALA A 47 -0.46 5.33 7.57
C ALA A 47 -0.73 5.21 9.06
N CYS A 48 -1.03 6.33 9.73
CA CYS A 48 -1.33 6.34 11.16
C CYS A 48 -2.64 5.62 11.49
N ASN A 49 -3.65 5.75 10.62
CA ASN A 49 -4.90 5.00 10.80
C ASN A 49 -4.65 3.49 10.69
N LEU A 50 -3.86 3.06 9.71
CA LEU A 50 -3.50 1.65 9.56
C LEU A 50 -2.64 1.17 10.73
N ARG A 51 -1.71 2.01 11.21
CA ARG A 51 -0.89 1.71 12.38
C ARG A 51 -1.76 1.45 13.61
N ASP A 52 -2.72 2.34 13.86
CA ASP A 52 -3.57 2.28 15.05
C ASP A 52 -4.49 1.04 15.04
N ASN A 53 -4.75 0.50 13.86
CA ASN A 53 -5.60 -0.69 13.69
C ASN A 53 -4.82 -1.93 13.26
N TYR A 54 -3.49 -1.87 13.29
CA TYR A 54 -2.65 -2.95 12.77
C TYR A 54 -2.87 -4.28 13.50
N THR A 55 -2.90 -4.25 14.84
CA THR A 55 -3.14 -5.45 15.64
C THR A 55 -4.47 -6.10 15.28
N LYS A 56 -5.52 -5.30 15.13
CA LYS A 56 -6.85 -5.79 14.76
C LYS A 56 -6.85 -6.38 13.35
N LEU A 57 -6.17 -5.73 12.41
CA LEU A 57 -6.04 -6.25 11.05
C LEU A 57 -5.32 -7.60 11.04
N LYS A 58 -4.25 -7.74 11.82
CA LYS A 58 -3.53 -9.01 11.92
C LYS A 58 -4.39 -10.11 12.54
N GLU A 59 -5.18 -9.78 13.56
CA GLU A 59 -6.11 -10.75 14.17
C GLU A 59 -7.15 -11.24 13.17
N LEU A 60 -7.51 -10.41 12.20
CA LEU A 60 -8.45 -10.76 11.14
C LEU A 60 -7.78 -11.46 9.94
N GLY A 61 -6.49 -11.74 10.02
CA GLY A 61 -5.77 -12.47 9.00
C GLY A 61 -5.11 -11.62 7.92
N TYR A 62 -5.02 -10.30 8.15
CA TYR A 62 -4.37 -9.38 7.20
C TYR A 62 -2.93 -9.07 7.60
N GLU A 63 -2.08 -8.86 6.61
CA GLU A 63 -0.80 -8.17 6.77
C GLU A 63 -0.86 -6.88 5.95
N VAL A 64 -0.18 -5.84 6.39
CA VAL A 64 -0.19 -4.53 5.74
C VAL A 64 1.19 -4.20 5.19
N ILE A 65 1.24 -3.82 3.93
CA ILE A 65 2.46 -3.32 3.28
C ILE A 65 2.08 -2.04 2.51
N GLY A 66 2.82 -0.97 2.74
CA GLY A 66 2.66 0.24 1.95
C GLY A 66 3.67 0.28 0.81
N ALA A 67 3.36 1.01 -0.26
CA ALA A 67 4.26 1.14 -1.40
C ALA A 67 4.21 2.55 -1.96
N SER A 68 5.37 3.14 -2.20
CA SER A 68 5.50 4.40 -2.93
C SER A 68 6.80 4.40 -3.72
N VAL A 69 7.00 5.42 -4.55
CA VAL A 69 8.23 5.55 -5.35
C VAL A 69 9.36 6.23 -4.57
N ASP A 70 9.12 6.56 -3.30
CA ASP A 70 10.18 7.08 -2.42
C ASP A 70 11.23 6.00 -2.16
N ASP A 71 12.45 6.42 -1.86
CA ASP A 71 13.53 5.46 -1.59
C ASP A 71 13.49 4.93 -0.15
N GLY A 72 14.31 3.93 0.13
CA GLY A 72 14.36 3.30 1.46
C GLY A 72 14.71 4.27 2.57
N LYS A 73 15.57 5.23 2.29
CA LYS A 73 15.99 6.25 3.25
C LYS A 73 14.82 7.13 3.70
N GLN A 74 13.99 7.55 2.74
CA GLN A 74 12.76 8.31 3.05
C GLN A 74 11.77 7.46 3.82
N HIS A 75 11.61 6.19 3.44
CA HIS A 75 10.74 5.25 4.16
C HIS A 75 11.18 5.07 5.62
N LEU A 76 12.48 4.95 5.86
CA LEU A 76 13.00 4.83 7.23
C LEU A 76 12.64 6.04 8.08
N LYS A 77 12.72 7.24 7.52
CA LYS A 77 12.32 8.47 8.21
C LYS A 77 10.82 8.47 8.53
N PHE A 78 10.02 8.07 7.56
CA PHE A 78 8.56 8.02 7.70
C PHE A 78 8.15 7.00 8.78
N ILE A 79 8.73 5.81 8.74
CA ILE A 79 8.48 4.75 9.72
C ILE A 79 8.89 5.22 11.12
N ALA A 80 10.08 5.80 11.27
CA ALA A 80 10.58 6.25 12.56
C ALA A 80 9.73 7.37 13.15
N LYS A 81 9.35 8.35 12.34
CA LYS A 81 8.57 9.51 12.77
C LYS A 81 7.18 9.10 13.27
N ASN A 82 6.55 8.15 12.60
CA ASN A 82 5.17 7.76 12.88
C ASN A 82 5.06 6.39 13.56
N LYS A 83 6.18 5.76 13.88
CA LYS A 83 6.22 4.44 14.54
C LYS A 83 5.37 3.42 13.80
N LEU A 84 5.57 3.31 12.49
CA LEU A 84 4.82 2.38 11.66
C LEU A 84 5.28 0.95 11.92
N PRO A 85 4.35 0.02 12.22
CA PRO A 85 4.70 -1.37 12.54
C PRO A 85 4.80 -2.29 11.31
N PHE A 86 4.65 -1.75 10.11
CA PHE A 86 4.66 -2.51 8.87
C PHE A 86 5.72 -1.97 7.91
N HIS A 87 6.10 -2.80 6.95
CA HIS A 87 7.11 -2.45 5.95
C HIS A 87 6.56 -1.56 4.84
N LEU A 88 7.45 -0.80 4.23
CA LEU A 88 7.13 0.03 3.07
C LEU A 88 8.03 -0.40 1.90
N ILE A 89 7.43 -0.60 0.74
CA ILE A 89 8.17 -0.93 -0.48
C ILE A 89 8.70 0.36 -1.10
N ALA A 90 10.01 0.37 -1.37
CA ALA A 90 10.69 1.46 -2.05
C ALA A 90 10.71 1.17 -3.55
N ASP A 91 9.64 1.57 -4.26
CA ASP A 91 9.47 1.29 -5.69
C ASP A 91 10.12 2.40 -6.55
N THR A 92 11.41 2.63 -6.33
CA THR A 92 12.16 3.71 -6.99
C THR A 92 12.20 3.56 -8.50
N GLU A 93 12.15 2.33 -9.01
CA GLU A 93 12.15 2.03 -10.45
C GLU A 93 10.76 2.09 -11.06
N LYS A 94 9.73 2.32 -10.26
CA LYS A 94 8.32 2.40 -10.68
C LYS A 94 7.77 1.09 -11.26
N THR A 95 8.46 -0.02 -11.04
CA THR A 95 8.06 -1.32 -11.56
C THR A 95 6.70 -1.75 -11.00
N LEU A 96 6.53 -1.67 -9.69
CA LEU A 96 5.31 -2.13 -9.04
C LEU A 96 4.11 -1.23 -9.34
N VAL A 97 4.31 0.09 -9.27
CA VAL A 97 3.21 1.04 -9.55
C VAL A 97 2.72 0.92 -10.99
N GLU A 98 3.61 0.59 -11.92
CA GLU A 98 3.22 0.36 -13.31
C GLU A 98 2.52 -0.98 -13.49
N GLN A 99 3.01 -2.05 -12.84
CA GLN A 99 2.38 -3.37 -12.88
C GLN A 99 0.94 -3.33 -12.36
N PHE A 100 0.72 -2.56 -11.31
CA PHE A 100 -0.62 -2.45 -10.69
C PHE A 100 -1.50 -1.38 -11.35
N GLY A 101 -0.95 -0.63 -12.31
CA GLY A 101 -1.72 0.37 -13.04
C GLY A 101 -2.09 1.60 -12.21
N VAL A 102 -1.28 1.94 -11.21
CA VAL A 102 -1.55 3.06 -10.29
C VAL A 102 -0.60 4.24 -10.51
N TRP A 103 0.13 4.25 -11.61
CA TRP A 103 1.03 5.33 -11.99
C TRP A 103 0.51 6.01 -13.23
N GLY A 104 0.40 7.33 -13.19
CA GLY A 104 -0.10 8.06 -14.34
C GLY A 104 -0.08 9.56 -14.15
N GLU A 105 -0.70 10.24 -15.10
CA GLU A 105 -0.74 11.69 -15.16
C GLU A 105 -1.77 12.24 -14.17
N LYS A 106 -1.32 13.20 -13.36
CA LYS A 106 -2.15 13.91 -12.39
C LYS A 106 -2.15 15.40 -12.72
N LYS A 107 -3.24 16.09 -12.40
CA LYS A 107 -3.36 17.55 -12.56
C LYS A 107 -3.58 18.19 -11.21
N MET A 108 -2.82 19.26 -10.94
CA MET A 108 -2.99 20.06 -9.73
C MET A 108 -2.62 21.50 -10.04
N TYR A 109 -3.55 22.44 -9.76
CA TYR A 109 -3.35 23.86 -9.99
C TYR A 109 -2.92 24.19 -11.44
N GLY A 110 -3.54 23.52 -12.42
CA GLY A 110 -3.23 23.71 -13.83
C GLY A 110 -1.94 23.08 -14.31
N ARG A 111 -1.21 22.39 -13.42
CA ARG A 111 0.02 21.68 -13.78
C ARG A 111 -0.25 20.19 -13.93
N THR A 112 0.42 19.58 -14.89
CA THR A 112 0.38 18.15 -15.14
C THR A 112 1.69 17.53 -14.66
N TYR A 113 1.61 16.44 -13.91
CA TYR A 113 2.79 15.71 -13.44
C TYR A 113 2.46 14.22 -13.33
N MET A 114 3.50 13.39 -13.34
CA MET A 114 3.33 11.94 -13.14
C MET A 114 3.34 11.63 -11.66
N GLY A 115 2.45 10.75 -11.23
CA GLY A 115 2.36 10.37 -9.82
C GLY A 115 1.59 9.10 -9.59
N THR A 116 1.58 8.67 -8.33
CA THR A 116 0.85 7.48 -7.90
C THR A 116 -0.59 7.83 -7.55
N PHE A 117 -1.53 7.05 -8.08
CA PHE A 117 -2.93 7.13 -7.66
C PHE A 117 -3.11 6.32 -6.39
N ARG A 118 -3.57 6.96 -5.32
CA ARG A 118 -3.82 6.30 -4.04
C ARG A 118 -4.82 5.17 -4.23
N THR A 119 -4.37 3.93 -4.09
CA THR A 119 -5.18 2.74 -4.38
C THR A 119 -4.75 1.63 -3.44
N THR A 120 -5.71 0.86 -2.95
CA THR A 120 -5.42 -0.30 -2.09
C THR A 120 -5.93 -1.57 -2.73
N PHE A 121 -5.07 -2.57 -2.77
CA PHE A 121 -5.40 -3.91 -3.26
C PHE A 121 -5.42 -4.88 -2.09
N ILE A 122 -6.50 -5.65 -1.98
CA ILE A 122 -6.55 -6.76 -1.02
C ILE A 122 -6.27 -8.02 -1.82
N ILE A 123 -5.18 -8.70 -1.46
CA ILE A 123 -4.71 -9.91 -2.12
C ILE A 123 -5.04 -11.08 -1.20
N ASP A 124 -5.71 -12.10 -1.72
CA ASP A 124 -6.16 -13.22 -0.90
C ASP A 124 -5.01 -14.19 -0.56
N GLU A 125 -5.33 -15.24 0.19
CA GLU A 125 -4.35 -16.21 0.69
C GLU A 125 -3.65 -16.98 -0.44
N ASN A 126 -4.23 -16.97 -1.63
CA ASN A 126 -3.68 -17.64 -2.82
C ASN A 126 -2.93 -16.69 -3.75
N GLY A 127 -2.80 -15.41 -3.36
CA GLY A 127 -2.10 -14.42 -4.16
C GLY A 127 -2.94 -13.80 -5.27
N VAL A 128 -4.25 -13.91 -5.19
CA VAL A 128 -5.19 -13.37 -6.19
C VAL A 128 -5.83 -12.10 -5.64
N ILE A 129 -5.98 -11.07 -6.47
CA ILE A 129 -6.62 -9.82 -6.07
C ILE A 129 -8.11 -10.07 -5.86
N GLU A 130 -8.60 -9.88 -4.64
CA GLU A 130 -10.00 -10.06 -4.30
C GLU A 130 -10.79 -8.76 -4.19
N ARG A 131 -10.11 -7.64 -3.90
CA ARG A 131 -10.74 -6.33 -3.74
C ARG A 131 -9.80 -5.23 -4.18
N ILE A 132 -10.38 -4.15 -4.70
CA ILE A 132 -9.64 -2.93 -5.02
C ILE A 132 -10.43 -1.76 -4.43
N ILE A 133 -9.75 -0.95 -3.60
CA ILE A 133 -10.32 0.29 -3.10
C ILE A 133 -9.71 1.41 -3.93
N SER A 134 -10.53 2.03 -4.77
CA SER A 134 -10.08 3.01 -5.75
C SER A 134 -9.73 4.35 -5.11
N PRO A 135 -8.98 5.22 -5.81
CA PRO A 135 -8.64 6.54 -5.27
C PRO A 135 -9.85 7.36 -4.82
N LYS A 136 -10.96 7.25 -5.52
CA LYS A 136 -12.19 7.99 -5.18
C LYS A 136 -12.87 7.47 -3.93
N GLU A 137 -12.64 6.21 -3.59
CA GLU A 137 -13.27 5.54 -2.45
C GLU A 137 -12.48 5.67 -1.17
N ILE A 138 -11.15 5.84 -1.27
CA ILE A 138 -10.28 5.84 -0.09
C ILE A 138 -10.54 7.05 0.80
N LYS A 139 -10.79 6.77 2.09
CA LYS A 139 -10.88 7.77 3.14
C LYS A 139 -9.68 7.59 4.06
N VAL A 140 -8.71 8.50 3.97
CA VAL A 140 -7.43 8.34 4.68
C VAL A 140 -7.58 8.26 6.20
N LYS A 141 -8.59 8.92 6.75
CA LYS A 141 -8.86 8.90 8.21
C LYS A 141 -9.50 7.61 8.68
N ASN A 142 -10.09 6.83 7.78
CA ASN A 142 -10.89 5.65 8.10
C ASN A 142 -10.52 4.44 7.24
N HIS A 143 -9.29 4.41 6.73
CA HIS A 143 -8.91 3.39 5.75
C HIS A 143 -8.95 1.96 6.32
N ALA A 144 -8.48 1.77 7.56
CA ALA A 144 -8.56 0.47 8.20
C ALA A 144 -10.02 0.00 8.36
N GLU A 145 -10.92 0.90 8.73
CA GLU A 145 -12.34 0.60 8.87
C GLU A 145 -12.96 0.23 7.53
N GLN A 146 -12.51 0.83 6.44
CA GLN A 146 -12.96 0.46 5.09
C GLN A 146 -12.58 -0.97 4.75
N ILE A 147 -11.37 -1.38 5.11
CA ILE A 147 -10.88 -2.74 4.88
C ILE A 147 -11.67 -3.73 5.73
N ILE A 148 -11.81 -3.45 7.02
CA ILE A 148 -12.50 -4.32 7.98
C ILE A 148 -14.00 -4.42 7.68
N GLY A 149 -14.64 -3.30 7.33
CA GLY A 149 -16.08 -3.20 7.17
C GLY A 149 -16.67 -4.15 6.13
N GLU A 150 -15.90 -4.52 5.12
CA GLU A 150 -16.38 -5.41 4.05
C GLU A 150 -16.22 -6.89 4.36
N GLN A 151 -15.79 -7.21 5.57
CA GLN A 151 -15.71 -8.58 6.05
C GLN A 151 -17.04 -9.12 6.60
N LYS A 152 -18.03 -8.29 6.61
CA LYS A 152 -19.36 -8.66 7.16
C LYS A 152 -20.08 -9.67 6.31
#